data_41273ae4b4f99a816ef9a2956c8971e9
#
_entry.id   41273ae4b4f99a816ef9a2956c8971e9
#
_cell.length_a   1.000
_cell.length_b   1.000
_cell.length_c   1.000
_cell.angle_alpha   90.00
_cell.angle_beta   90.00
_cell.angle_gamma   90.00
#
_symmetry.space_group_name_H-M   'P 1'
#
loop_
_entity.id
_entity.type
_entity.pdbx_description
1 polymer ?
#
loop_
_entity_poly.entity_id
_entity_poly.type
_entity_poly.pdbx_seq_one_letter_code
_entity_poly.pdbx_strand_id
1 'polypeptide(L)'
;MTIFDTIINKINTTSNWIIVSIFIIILVSVVYIYRLFFIEANKVPGSSAIPEYVTSQTTQNGSQGGGTEGFTLNKDITLVDDNIDMNGDDNQSFNQFYATIYQDLFYRDLVDDYIVGIILNKIQPIRQTDALVIGSKTGKHVNTLANKGYNAYGLESSKDMILSAMNKYPGNKYVLGNGMNQLVFEPEQFTLISILDFTIYSIRERRTIFENAYRWLVPGGYLAIHLINVGGYYDSQVMTAKERRFSPTISKLFDRPPLVNPLGNNDSVVGNYLYKSNIRMNTYDPDMIEMYEVFTNKKTGNKYNKTTNFYTPDQSVILSEAKDCGFNMLAQYNLMSNNKPYQFLYILYKPAN
;
A
#
# COMPACT_ATOMS: atom_id res chain seq x y z
N MET A 1 0.98 55.29 -32.23
CA MET A 1 0.90 54.62 -30.92
C MET A 1 1.19 55.72 -29.91
N THR A 2 0.17 56.21 -29.25
CA THR A 2 0.27 57.41 -28.36
C THR A 2 0.78 56.95 -26.99
N ILE A 3 1.46 57.85 -26.28
CA ILE A 3 1.94 57.63 -24.90
C ILE A 3 0.79 57.10 -23.99
N PHE A 4 -0.43 57.46 -24.33
CA PHE A 4 -1.65 57.05 -23.66
C PHE A 4 -1.91 55.54 -23.80
N ASP A 5 -1.70 54.94 -24.96
CA ASP A 5 -1.89 53.51 -25.20
C ASP A 5 -0.87 52.68 -24.41
N THR A 6 0.36 53.21 -24.26
CA THR A 6 1.40 52.55 -23.46
C THR A 6 1.10 52.57 -21.97
N ILE A 7 0.48 53.66 -21.47
CA ILE A 7 0.10 53.78 -20.07
C ILE A 7 -1.11 52.86 -19.74
N ILE A 8 -2.12 52.81 -20.61
CA ILE A 8 -3.29 51.94 -20.45
C ILE A 8 -2.88 50.45 -20.47
N ASN A 9 -2.00 50.04 -21.39
CA ASN A 9 -1.48 48.69 -21.42
C ASN A 9 -0.66 48.34 -20.17
N LYS A 10 0.11 49.29 -19.64
CA LYS A 10 0.89 49.06 -18.41
C LYS A 10 0.00 48.97 -17.16
N ILE A 11 -1.10 49.74 -17.08
CA ILE A 11 -2.09 49.66 -16.00
C ILE A 11 -2.84 48.33 -16.09
N ASN A 12 -3.27 47.88 -17.26
CA ASN A 12 -3.97 46.61 -17.44
C ASN A 12 -3.10 45.39 -17.09
N THR A 13 -1.81 45.40 -17.47
CA THR A 13 -0.89 44.32 -17.11
C THR A 13 -0.57 44.31 -15.61
N THR A 14 -0.40 45.48 -15.01
CA THR A 14 -0.13 45.58 -13.56
C THR A 14 -1.36 45.16 -12.73
N SER A 15 -2.56 45.56 -13.17
CA SER A 15 -3.82 45.14 -12.53
C SER A 15 -4.05 43.63 -12.60
N ASN A 16 -3.74 43.00 -13.72
CA ASN A 16 -3.84 41.56 -13.90
C ASN A 16 -2.86 40.81 -13.00
N TRP A 17 -1.63 41.28 -12.85
CA TRP A 17 -0.66 40.67 -11.94
C TRP A 17 -1.05 40.82 -10.46
N ILE A 18 -1.66 41.93 -10.08
CA ILE A 18 -2.19 42.10 -8.72
C ILE A 18 -3.33 41.12 -8.46
N ILE A 19 -4.26 40.96 -9.40
CA ILE A 19 -5.36 40.00 -9.29
C ILE A 19 -4.84 38.57 -9.19
N VAL A 20 -3.87 38.17 -10.01
CA VAL A 20 -3.22 36.85 -9.98
C VAL A 20 -2.51 36.64 -8.64
N SER A 21 -1.81 37.63 -8.13
CA SER A 21 -1.12 37.55 -6.83
C SER A 21 -2.11 37.39 -5.67
N ILE A 22 -3.21 38.12 -5.67
CA ILE A 22 -4.28 37.98 -4.68
C ILE A 22 -4.90 36.60 -4.73
N PHE A 23 -5.15 36.09 -5.94
CA PHE A 23 -5.71 34.74 -6.11
C PHE A 23 -4.76 33.64 -5.57
N ILE A 24 -3.46 33.77 -5.83
CA ILE A 24 -2.43 32.84 -5.28
C ILE A 24 -2.40 32.92 -3.74
N ILE A 25 -2.45 34.13 -3.16
CA ILE A 25 -2.45 34.31 -1.71
C ILE A 25 -3.69 33.68 -1.10
N ILE A 26 -4.87 33.88 -1.71
CA ILE A 26 -6.13 33.26 -1.24
C ILE A 26 -6.02 31.74 -1.32
N LEU A 27 -5.51 31.19 -2.44
CA LEU A 27 -5.36 29.75 -2.62
C LEU A 27 -4.40 29.13 -1.58
N VAL A 28 -3.26 29.78 -1.33
CA VAL A 28 -2.30 29.35 -0.30
C VAL A 28 -2.93 29.44 1.10
N SER A 29 -3.70 30.50 1.39
CA SER A 29 -4.39 30.67 2.66
C SER A 29 -5.46 29.60 2.87
N VAL A 30 -6.24 29.26 1.84
CA VAL A 30 -7.24 28.19 1.89
C VAL A 30 -6.57 26.84 2.15
N VAL A 31 -5.46 26.55 1.47
CA VAL A 31 -4.70 25.30 1.69
C VAL A 31 -4.10 25.26 3.10
N TYR A 32 -3.62 26.40 3.60
CA TYR A 32 -3.06 26.51 4.94
C TYR A 32 -4.14 26.34 6.02
N ILE A 33 -5.30 26.99 5.87
CA ILE A 33 -6.46 26.83 6.75
C ILE A 33 -6.98 25.40 6.72
N TYR A 34 -7.09 24.80 5.54
CA TYR A 34 -7.47 23.39 5.39
C TYR A 34 -6.51 22.46 6.13
N ARG A 35 -5.20 22.72 6.03
CA ARG A 35 -4.18 21.96 6.79
C ARG A 35 -4.32 22.13 8.30
N LEU A 36 -4.55 23.34 8.78
CA LEU A 36 -4.76 23.61 10.21
C LEU A 36 -6.01 22.89 10.74
N PHE A 37 -7.13 23.00 10.04
CA PHE A 37 -8.35 22.27 10.41
C PHE A 37 -8.16 20.75 10.39
N PHE A 38 -7.43 20.23 9.41
CA PHE A 38 -7.16 18.80 9.32
C PHE A 38 -6.19 18.29 10.40
N ILE A 39 -5.24 19.13 10.84
CA ILE A 39 -4.28 18.80 11.89
C ILE A 39 -4.94 18.92 13.29
N GLU A 40 -5.76 19.92 13.53
CA GLU A 40 -6.46 20.07 14.82
C GLU A 40 -7.61 19.10 15.01
N ALA A 41 -8.38 18.78 13.97
CA ALA A 41 -9.45 17.79 14.04
C ALA A 41 -8.92 16.36 14.32
N ASN A 42 -7.62 16.12 14.17
CA ASN A 42 -6.98 14.82 14.39
C ASN A 42 -6.16 14.74 15.69
N LYS A 43 -6.21 15.74 16.57
CA LYS A 43 -5.65 15.63 17.93
C LYS A 43 -6.66 15.02 18.88
N VAL A 44 -6.55 13.71 19.12
CA VAL A 44 -7.29 13.03 20.20
C VAL A 44 -6.50 13.20 21.50
N PRO A 45 -7.11 13.68 22.60
CA PRO A 45 -6.42 13.80 23.89
C PRO A 45 -6.28 12.43 24.55
N GLY A 46 -5.06 12.10 24.96
CA GLY A 46 -4.77 11.22 26.09
C GLY A 46 -4.98 9.72 25.88
N SER A 47 -3.92 9.01 25.58
CA SER A 47 -3.84 7.57 25.76
C SER A 47 -2.78 7.25 26.81
N SER A 48 -3.24 6.72 27.94
CA SER A 48 -2.42 6.11 28.98
C SER A 48 -2.05 4.68 28.61
N ALA A 49 -0.78 4.35 28.87
CA ALA A 49 -0.17 3.04 29.08
C ALA A 49 -0.79 1.78 28.41
N ILE A 50 -0.06 1.25 27.44
CA ILE A 50 -0.34 -0.03 26.75
C ILE A 50 0.44 -1.15 27.46
N PRO A 51 -0.17 -2.34 27.72
CA PRO A 51 0.56 -3.53 28.07
C PRO A 51 1.24 -4.15 26.85
N GLU A 52 2.47 -4.53 27.02
CA GLU A 52 3.30 -5.28 26.09
C GLU A 52 2.69 -6.66 25.76
N TYR A 53 2.38 -6.91 24.47
CA TYR A 53 2.13 -8.26 23.96
C TYR A 53 3.18 -8.59 22.90
N VAL A 54 4.22 -9.27 23.33
CA VAL A 54 5.11 -10.01 22.43
C VAL A 54 4.60 -11.44 22.38
N THR A 55 4.00 -11.85 21.27
CA THR A 55 3.70 -13.26 21.01
C THR A 55 4.72 -13.84 20.05
N SER A 56 5.80 -14.38 20.59
CA SER A 56 6.64 -15.35 19.89
C SER A 56 6.07 -16.75 20.20
N GLN A 57 5.45 -17.39 19.21
CA GLN A 57 5.29 -18.84 19.26
C GLN A 57 6.51 -19.48 18.59
N THR A 58 7.48 -19.83 19.40
CA THR A 58 8.55 -20.76 19.05
C THR A 58 8.11 -22.15 19.48
N THR A 59 8.09 -23.09 18.55
CA THR A 59 8.02 -24.53 18.82
C THR A 59 9.15 -24.91 19.76
N GLN A 60 8.79 -25.42 20.92
CA GLN A 60 9.74 -25.98 21.90
C GLN A 60 10.31 -27.29 21.40
N ASN A 61 11.64 -27.35 21.31
CA ASN A 61 12.38 -28.54 21.67
C ASN A 61 13.44 -28.14 22.71
N GLY A 62 13.41 -28.82 23.83
CA GLY A 62 13.92 -28.44 25.11
C GLY A 62 15.42 -28.19 25.22
N SER A 63 15.74 -27.27 26.10
CA SER A 63 16.54 -27.50 27.34
C SER A 63 16.65 -26.18 28.12
N GLN A 64 16.71 -26.32 29.45
CA GLN A 64 16.70 -25.28 30.47
C GLN A 64 17.86 -24.29 30.36
N GLY A 65 17.58 -23.02 30.57
CA GLY A 65 18.57 -22.00 30.85
C GLY A 65 17.93 -20.60 30.82
N GLY A 66 17.72 -19.99 31.98
CA GLY A 66 17.14 -18.67 32.11
C GLY A 66 18.02 -17.56 31.53
N GLY A 67 17.43 -16.64 30.83
CA GLY A 67 18.05 -15.42 30.35
C GLY A 67 17.01 -14.64 29.56
N THR A 68 16.60 -13.50 30.05
CA THR A 68 15.85 -12.48 29.30
C THR A 68 16.74 -11.96 28.17
N GLU A 69 16.68 -12.58 27.00
CA GLU A 69 17.32 -12.02 25.80
C GLU A 69 16.37 -11.00 25.16
N GLY A 70 16.66 -9.73 25.45
CA GLY A 70 16.14 -8.63 24.67
C GLY A 70 16.69 -8.75 23.24
N PHE A 71 15.79 -8.71 22.25
CA PHE A 71 16.16 -8.65 20.84
C PHE A 71 16.95 -7.35 20.59
N THR A 72 18.27 -7.46 20.54
CA THR A 72 19.15 -6.39 20.07
C THR A 72 19.11 -6.43 18.54
N LEU A 73 18.44 -5.45 17.93
CA LEU A 73 18.52 -5.22 16.48
C LEU A 73 19.98 -4.92 16.11
N ASN A 74 20.61 -5.85 15.39
CA ASN A 74 21.90 -5.60 14.77
C ASN A 74 21.74 -4.48 13.73
N LYS A 75 22.37 -3.34 13.99
CA LYS A 75 22.38 -2.14 13.15
C LYS A 75 23.20 -2.29 11.86
N ASP A 76 23.91 -3.38 11.69
CA ASP A 76 24.75 -3.63 10.52
C ASP A 76 23.97 -4.42 9.47
N ILE A 77 23.20 -3.69 8.66
CA ILE A 77 22.68 -4.23 7.41
C ILE A 77 23.86 -4.27 6.43
N THR A 78 24.64 -5.33 6.51
CA THR A 78 25.59 -5.65 5.46
C THR A 78 24.79 -6.07 4.24
N LEU A 79 24.92 -5.31 3.15
CA LEU A 79 24.38 -5.67 1.86
C LEU A 79 24.94 -7.03 1.46
N VAL A 80 24.09 -8.04 1.47
CA VAL A 80 24.42 -9.41 1.14
C VAL A 80 24.71 -9.51 -0.34
N ASP A 81 25.73 -10.29 -0.63
CA ASP A 81 26.18 -10.88 -1.89
C ASP A 81 25.58 -10.39 -3.21
N ASP A 82 26.46 -9.98 -4.11
CA ASP A 82 26.18 -9.22 -5.33
C ASP A 82 25.49 -9.97 -6.48
N ASN A 83 25.10 -11.24 -6.29
CA ASN A 83 24.45 -12.09 -7.30
C ASN A 83 23.30 -12.91 -6.72
N ILE A 84 22.32 -12.27 -6.09
CA ILE A 84 21.17 -13.00 -5.59
C ILE A 84 20.15 -13.19 -6.72
N ASP A 85 19.97 -14.43 -7.13
CA ASP A 85 18.79 -14.85 -7.89
C ASP A 85 17.62 -15.00 -6.90
N MET A 86 16.68 -14.07 -6.97
CA MET A 86 15.49 -14.05 -6.08
C MET A 86 14.35 -14.89 -6.66
N ASN A 87 14.64 -15.84 -7.53
CA ASN A 87 13.68 -16.81 -8.06
C ASN A 87 13.43 -17.88 -6.98
N GLY A 88 12.35 -17.75 -6.26
CA GLY A 88 12.01 -18.70 -5.20
C GLY A 88 10.55 -18.58 -4.80
N ASP A 89 10.15 -19.49 -3.94
CA ASP A 89 8.86 -19.51 -3.26
C ASP A 89 8.50 -18.13 -2.70
N ASP A 90 7.23 -17.75 -2.67
CA ASP A 90 6.74 -16.38 -2.27
C ASP A 90 7.41 -15.81 -1.03
N ASN A 91 7.80 -16.65 -0.07
CA ASN A 91 8.53 -16.26 1.13
C ASN A 91 9.98 -15.81 0.90
N GLN A 92 10.64 -16.26 -0.17
CA GLN A 92 12.01 -15.86 -0.52
C GLN A 92 12.03 -14.62 -1.44
N SER A 93 10.95 -14.39 -2.18
CA SER A 93 10.86 -13.26 -3.11
C SER A 93 10.75 -11.89 -2.41
N PHE A 94 10.34 -11.85 -1.14
CA PHE A 94 10.31 -10.65 -0.29
C PHE A 94 11.43 -10.68 0.75
N ASN A 95 12.67 -10.79 0.28
CA ASN A 95 13.86 -10.82 1.11
C ASN A 95 14.26 -9.42 1.63
N GLN A 96 15.36 -9.37 2.41
CA GLN A 96 15.87 -8.14 3.02
C GLN A 96 16.13 -7.02 2.01
N PHE A 97 16.74 -7.32 0.85
CA PHE A 97 16.98 -6.32 -0.19
C PHE A 97 15.65 -5.69 -0.65
N TYR A 98 14.67 -6.53 -1.01
CA TYR A 98 13.38 -6.05 -1.48
C TYR A 98 12.62 -5.25 -0.42
N ALA A 99 12.71 -5.66 0.85
CA ALA A 99 12.11 -4.94 1.98
C ALA A 99 12.71 -3.54 2.17
N THR A 100 14.00 -3.33 1.86
CA THR A 100 14.63 -2.01 1.98
C THR A 100 14.11 -1.00 0.96
N ILE A 101 13.75 -1.44 -0.24
CA ILE A 101 13.36 -0.57 -1.37
C ILE A 101 11.85 -0.55 -1.60
N TYR A 102 11.08 -1.43 -0.95
CA TYR A 102 9.66 -1.63 -1.23
C TYR A 102 8.83 -0.34 -1.11
N GLN A 103 9.07 0.46 -0.06
CA GLN A 103 8.34 1.71 0.12
C GLN A 103 8.67 2.75 -0.95
N ASP A 104 9.93 2.84 -1.35
CA ASP A 104 10.37 3.76 -2.38
C ASP A 104 9.79 3.38 -3.75
N LEU A 105 9.56 2.07 -3.97
CA LEU A 105 8.93 1.57 -5.19
C LEU A 105 7.43 1.87 -5.23
N PHE A 106 6.69 1.48 -4.20
CA PHE A 106 5.24 1.31 -4.29
C PHE A 106 4.43 2.30 -3.47
N TYR A 107 4.96 2.84 -2.35
CA TYR A 107 4.16 3.70 -1.49
C TYR A 107 4.28 5.19 -1.86
N ARG A 108 3.15 5.86 -1.80
CA ARG A 108 3.01 7.30 -1.94
C ARG A 108 2.06 7.79 -0.86
N ASP A 109 2.59 8.55 0.10
CA ASP A 109 1.87 8.96 1.31
C ASP A 109 0.48 9.51 1.02
N LEU A 110 0.36 10.42 0.08
CA LEU A 110 -0.93 11.04 -0.27
C LEU A 110 -1.94 10.04 -0.84
N VAL A 111 -1.47 9.07 -1.62
CA VAL A 111 -2.35 8.09 -2.29
C VAL A 111 -2.77 7.01 -1.30
N ASP A 112 -1.83 6.52 -0.50
CA ASP A 112 -2.08 5.46 0.47
C ASP A 112 -2.95 5.98 1.63
N ASP A 113 -2.69 7.20 2.11
CA ASP A 113 -3.53 7.87 3.10
C ASP A 113 -4.94 8.15 2.55
N TYR A 114 -5.07 8.45 1.25
CA TYR A 114 -6.37 8.62 0.61
C TYR A 114 -7.17 7.32 0.54
N ILE A 115 -6.54 6.20 0.18
CA ILE A 115 -7.20 4.88 0.15
C ILE A 115 -7.74 4.53 1.54
N VAL A 116 -6.91 4.66 2.56
CA VAL A 116 -7.33 4.46 3.96
C VAL A 116 -8.44 5.46 4.33
N GLY A 117 -8.33 6.71 3.90
CA GLY A 117 -9.35 7.75 4.12
C GLY A 117 -10.71 7.37 3.52
N ILE A 118 -10.75 6.82 2.30
CA ILE A 118 -12.00 6.31 1.68
C ILE A 118 -12.61 5.21 2.55
N ILE A 119 -11.81 4.25 3.00
CA ILE A 119 -12.28 3.15 3.84
C ILE A 119 -12.93 3.72 5.10
N LEU A 120 -12.19 4.56 5.84
CA LEU A 120 -12.62 5.07 7.12
C LEU A 120 -13.83 6.02 7.03
N ASN A 121 -13.97 6.75 5.94
CA ASN A 121 -15.15 7.60 5.70
C ASN A 121 -16.41 6.78 5.39
N LYS A 122 -16.27 5.54 4.91
CA LYS A 122 -17.41 4.70 4.54
C LYS A 122 -17.88 3.79 5.66
N ILE A 123 -16.95 3.27 6.46
CA ILE A 123 -17.28 2.39 7.57
C ILE A 123 -17.75 3.22 8.76
N GLN A 124 -18.76 2.75 9.45
CA GLN A 124 -19.17 3.35 10.73
C GLN A 124 -18.37 2.69 11.84
N PRO A 125 -17.72 3.45 12.72
CA PRO A 125 -16.95 2.87 13.81
C PRO A 125 -17.90 2.12 14.75
N ILE A 126 -17.72 0.80 14.79
CA ILE A 126 -18.24 -0.05 15.85
C ILE A 126 -17.31 0.16 17.04
N ARG A 127 -17.83 0.04 18.26
CA ARG A 127 -17.06 0.22 19.50
C ARG A 127 -15.72 -0.49 19.40
N GLN A 128 -14.63 0.13 19.78
CA GLN A 128 -13.28 -0.40 19.82
C GLN A 128 -12.83 -0.96 18.46
N THR A 129 -12.11 -0.13 17.72
CA THR A 129 -11.78 -0.37 16.31
C THR A 129 -10.46 -1.12 16.18
N ASP A 130 -10.51 -2.45 16.24
CA ASP A 130 -9.38 -3.28 15.86
C ASP A 130 -9.37 -3.50 14.35
N ALA A 131 -8.26 -3.16 13.72
CA ALA A 131 -8.09 -3.27 12.27
C ALA A 131 -6.93 -4.19 11.91
N LEU A 132 -7.14 -5.05 10.90
CA LEU A 132 -6.12 -5.95 10.37
C LEU A 132 -5.79 -5.58 8.92
N VAL A 133 -4.50 -5.54 8.59
CA VAL A 133 -3.99 -5.47 7.22
C VAL A 133 -3.37 -6.83 6.87
N ILE A 134 -4.00 -7.58 5.97
CA ILE A 134 -3.45 -8.85 5.45
C ILE A 134 -2.48 -8.53 4.31
N GLY A 135 -1.28 -9.10 4.36
CA GLY A 135 -0.18 -8.77 3.48
C GLY A 135 0.33 -7.35 3.75
N SER A 136 0.65 -7.06 5.01
CA SER A 136 1.00 -5.72 5.48
C SER A 136 2.33 -5.19 4.94
N LYS A 137 3.15 -6.05 4.33
CA LYS A 137 4.46 -5.70 3.76
C LYS A 137 5.32 -4.93 4.77
N THR A 138 5.83 -3.77 4.38
CA THR A 138 6.65 -2.90 5.25
C THR A 138 5.82 -2.00 6.17
N GLY A 139 4.54 -2.31 6.42
CA GLY A 139 3.72 -1.74 7.50
C GLY A 139 3.10 -0.37 7.24
N LYS A 140 3.15 0.18 6.03
CA LYS A 140 2.64 1.54 5.73
C LYS A 140 1.16 1.70 6.09
N HIS A 141 0.30 0.80 5.62
CA HIS A 141 -1.15 0.88 5.88
C HIS A 141 -1.49 0.63 7.35
N VAL A 142 -0.74 -0.26 8.03
CA VAL A 142 -0.87 -0.47 9.49
C VAL A 142 -0.60 0.83 10.21
N ASN A 143 0.51 1.51 9.87
CA ASN A 143 0.86 2.79 10.47
C ASN A 143 -0.16 3.88 10.18
N THR A 144 -0.69 3.94 8.95
CA THR A 144 -1.72 4.91 8.59
C THR A 144 -3.00 4.69 9.41
N LEU A 145 -3.44 3.45 9.61
CA LEU A 145 -4.59 3.12 10.46
C LEU A 145 -4.32 3.46 11.94
N ALA A 146 -3.14 3.10 12.44
CA ALA A 146 -2.75 3.42 13.82
C ALA A 146 -2.73 4.93 14.09
N ASN A 147 -2.23 5.74 13.15
CA ASN A 147 -2.24 7.20 13.23
C ASN A 147 -3.67 7.79 13.16
N LYS A 148 -4.65 7.03 12.70
CA LYS A 148 -6.07 7.39 12.74
C LYS A 148 -6.80 6.89 13.99
N GLY A 149 -6.06 6.34 14.96
CA GLY A 149 -6.59 5.90 16.23
C GLY A 149 -7.11 4.45 16.28
N TYR A 150 -6.84 3.66 15.24
CA TYR A 150 -7.18 2.24 15.22
C TYR A 150 -6.11 1.43 15.96
N ASN A 151 -6.53 0.38 16.66
CA ASN A 151 -5.64 -0.66 17.14
C ASN A 151 -5.29 -1.55 15.92
N ALA A 152 -4.23 -1.18 15.19
CA ALA A 152 -3.92 -1.76 13.90
C ALA A 152 -2.91 -2.90 13.99
N TYR A 153 -3.21 -3.99 13.29
CA TYR A 153 -2.40 -5.19 13.17
C TYR A 153 -1.97 -5.40 11.72
N GLY A 154 -0.74 -5.83 11.50
CA GLY A 154 -0.25 -6.31 10.23
C GLY A 154 -0.01 -7.81 10.25
N LEU A 155 -0.60 -8.56 9.31
CA LEU A 155 -0.28 -9.97 9.06
C LEU A 155 0.58 -10.05 7.80
N GLU A 156 1.77 -10.65 7.90
CA GLU A 156 2.72 -10.75 6.78
C GLU A 156 3.51 -12.06 6.89
N SER A 157 3.71 -12.72 5.76
CA SER A 157 4.42 -13.99 5.69
C SER A 157 5.95 -13.83 5.60
N SER A 158 6.43 -12.69 5.12
CA SER A 158 7.86 -12.41 5.02
C SER A 158 8.41 -11.82 6.32
N LYS A 159 9.37 -12.52 6.92
CA LYS A 159 10.09 -12.05 8.10
C LYS A 159 10.84 -10.73 7.82
N ASP A 160 11.45 -10.58 6.65
CA ASP A 160 12.22 -9.40 6.30
C ASP A 160 11.33 -8.16 6.09
N MET A 161 10.13 -8.34 5.54
CA MET A 161 9.13 -7.29 5.46
C MET A 161 8.68 -6.84 6.85
N ILE A 162 8.41 -7.77 7.76
CA ILE A 162 8.05 -7.45 9.16
C ILE A 162 9.19 -6.72 9.87
N LEU A 163 10.42 -7.19 9.75
CA LEU A 163 11.57 -6.50 10.36
C LEU A 163 11.72 -5.07 9.82
N SER A 164 11.51 -4.88 8.53
CA SER A 164 11.47 -3.53 7.93
C SER A 164 10.32 -2.69 8.48
N ALA A 165 9.12 -3.29 8.64
CA ALA A 165 7.95 -2.62 9.20
C ALA A 165 8.17 -2.17 10.65
N MET A 166 8.70 -3.06 11.50
CA MET A 166 9.02 -2.76 12.90
C MET A 166 10.08 -1.67 13.05
N ASN A 167 11.07 -1.66 12.17
CA ASN A 167 12.09 -0.61 12.15
C ASN A 167 11.53 0.76 11.76
N LYS A 168 10.64 0.79 10.76
CA LYS A 168 10.08 2.04 10.24
C LYS A 168 8.96 2.59 11.11
N TYR A 169 8.17 1.71 11.70
CA TYR A 169 6.98 2.05 12.48
C TYR A 169 6.97 1.29 13.81
N PRO A 170 7.92 1.60 14.71
CA PRO A 170 7.98 0.98 16.01
C PRO A 170 6.72 1.29 16.82
N GLY A 171 6.22 0.32 17.55
CA GLY A 171 4.99 0.46 18.36
C GLY A 171 3.72 -0.04 17.67
N ASN A 172 3.73 -0.30 16.36
CA ASN A 172 2.63 -1.00 15.70
C ASN A 172 2.73 -2.52 15.92
N LYS A 173 1.61 -3.21 15.73
CA LYS A 173 1.52 -4.66 15.97
C LYS A 173 1.67 -5.43 14.67
N TYR A 174 2.62 -6.37 14.64
CA TYR A 174 2.85 -7.21 13.47
C TYR A 174 2.87 -8.68 13.88
N VAL A 175 2.26 -9.52 13.03
CA VAL A 175 2.19 -10.98 13.20
C VAL A 175 2.86 -11.61 11.97
N LEU A 176 3.89 -12.42 12.22
CA LEU A 176 4.50 -13.26 11.21
C LEU A 176 3.60 -14.48 11.01
N GLY A 177 2.97 -14.58 9.84
CA GLY A 177 2.05 -15.67 9.57
C GLY A 177 1.41 -15.60 8.19
N ASN A 178 0.77 -16.71 7.85
CA ASN A 178 0.04 -16.84 6.61
C ASN A 178 -1.46 -16.68 6.88
N GLY A 179 -2.11 -15.81 6.13
CA GLY A 179 -3.55 -15.58 6.20
C GLY A 179 -4.42 -16.80 5.86
N MET A 180 -3.80 -17.86 5.34
CA MET A 180 -4.46 -19.17 5.11
C MET A 180 -4.69 -19.95 6.40
N ASN A 181 -4.00 -19.64 7.49
CA ASN A 181 -4.15 -20.30 8.78
C ASN A 181 -5.20 -19.57 9.64
N GLN A 182 -6.37 -20.19 9.80
CA GLN A 182 -7.48 -19.63 10.57
C GLN A 182 -7.18 -19.41 12.06
N LEU A 183 -6.15 -20.08 12.60
CA LEU A 183 -5.79 -20.01 14.02
C LEU A 183 -4.86 -18.84 14.37
N VAL A 184 -4.48 -18.03 13.39
CA VAL A 184 -3.61 -16.85 13.62
C VAL A 184 -4.31 -15.81 14.50
N PHE A 185 -5.62 -15.69 14.37
CA PHE A 185 -6.42 -14.77 15.17
C PHE A 185 -7.67 -15.44 15.73
N GLU A 186 -8.17 -14.89 16.83
CA GLU A 186 -9.43 -15.32 17.42
C GLU A 186 -10.63 -14.95 16.53
N PRO A 187 -11.74 -15.71 16.62
CA PRO A 187 -12.99 -15.30 15.98
C PRO A 187 -13.45 -13.93 16.47
N GLU A 188 -14.04 -13.15 15.56
CA GLU A 188 -14.65 -11.86 15.89
C GLU A 188 -13.72 -10.86 16.60
N GLN A 189 -12.43 -10.89 16.23
CA GLN A 189 -11.44 -10.00 16.81
C GLN A 189 -11.42 -8.62 16.14
N PHE A 190 -11.75 -8.51 14.85
CA PHE A 190 -11.56 -7.28 14.08
C PHE A 190 -12.87 -6.65 13.63
N THR A 191 -12.90 -5.31 13.60
CA THR A 191 -13.99 -4.52 13.02
C THR A 191 -13.72 -4.16 11.56
N LEU A 192 -12.44 -4.14 11.17
CA LEU A 192 -11.99 -3.88 9.82
C LEU A 192 -10.86 -4.85 9.45
N ILE A 193 -11.01 -5.51 8.30
CA ILE A 193 -9.91 -6.21 7.64
C ILE A 193 -9.67 -5.56 6.28
N SER A 194 -8.42 -5.35 5.89
CA SER A 194 -8.05 -4.81 4.58
C SER A 194 -7.03 -5.68 3.87
N ILE A 195 -7.23 -5.89 2.55
CA ILE A 195 -6.34 -6.58 1.63
C ILE A 195 -6.03 -5.60 0.51
N LEU A 196 -4.91 -4.89 0.63
CA LEU A 196 -4.55 -3.77 -0.24
C LEU A 196 -3.35 -4.13 -1.13
N ASP A 197 -2.98 -3.21 -2.03
CA ASP A 197 -1.78 -3.27 -2.87
C ASP A 197 -1.63 -4.59 -3.63
N PHE A 198 -2.75 -5.06 -4.19
CA PHE A 198 -2.81 -6.28 -5.00
C PHE A 198 -2.43 -7.58 -4.26
N THR A 199 -2.36 -7.56 -2.95
CA THR A 199 -2.07 -8.75 -2.14
C THR A 199 -3.01 -9.92 -2.48
N ILE A 200 -4.28 -9.63 -2.77
CA ILE A 200 -5.26 -10.66 -3.13
C ILE A 200 -4.85 -11.47 -4.38
N TYR A 201 -4.10 -10.88 -5.29
CA TYR A 201 -3.63 -11.53 -6.51
C TYR A 201 -2.38 -12.39 -6.32
N SER A 202 -1.68 -12.28 -5.17
CA SER A 202 -0.63 -13.22 -4.79
C SER A 202 -1.19 -14.50 -4.14
N ILE A 203 -2.50 -14.58 -3.93
CA ILE A 203 -3.17 -15.68 -3.25
C ILE A 203 -4.00 -16.47 -4.26
N ARG A 204 -3.68 -17.75 -4.43
CA ARG A 204 -4.44 -18.64 -5.33
C ARG A 204 -5.73 -19.11 -4.66
N GLU A 205 -5.64 -19.55 -3.41
CA GLU A 205 -6.74 -20.08 -2.61
C GLU A 205 -7.50 -18.96 -1.88
N ARG A 206 -8.00 -17.96 -2.60
CA ARG A 206 -8.67 -16.76 -2.06
C ARG A 206 -9.88 -17.08 -1.20
N ARG A 207 -10.60 -18.16 -1.51
CA ARG A 207 -11.74 -18.60 -0.71
C ARG A 207 -11.35 -18.79 0.76
N THR A 208 -10.25 -19.47 1.03
CA THR A 208 -9.75 -19.67 2.41
C THR A 208 -9.46 -18.35 3.12
N ILE A 209 -8.88 -17.37 2.41
CA ILE A 209 -8.67 -16.02 2.97
C ILE A 209 -9.99 -15.35 3.32
N PHE A 210 -11.02 -15.47 2.47
CA PHE A 210 -12.33 -14.88 2.75
C PHE A 210 -13.04 -15.59 3.90
N GLU A 211 -12.96 -16.91 3.98
CA GLU A 211 -13.49 -17.69 5.12
C GLU A 211 -12.82 -17.28 6.44
N ASN A 212 -11.49 -17.14 6.43
CA ASN A 212 -10.74 -16.68 7.60
C ASN A 212 -11.07 -15.24 7.96
N ALA A 213 -11.11 -14.32 6.99
CA ALA A 213 -11.50 -12.92 7.21
C ALA A 213 -12.92 -12.82 7.77
N TYR A 214 -13.86 -13.63 7.25
CA TYR A 214 -15.23 -13.68 7.76
C TYR A 214 -15.28 -14.16 9.22
N ARG A 215 -14.49 -15.18 9.56
CA ARG A 215 -14.37 -15.69 10.94
C ARG A 215 -13.79 -14.64 11.88
N TRP A 216 -12.72 -13.93 11.46
CA TRP A 216 -12.03 -12.95 12.29
C TRP A 216 -12.78 -11.63 12.43
N LEU A 217 -13.69 -11.30 11.52
CA LEU A 217 -14.53 -10.11 11.63
C LEU A 217 -15.68 -10.31 12.61
N VAL A 218 -15.96 -9.27 13.42
CA VAL A 218 -17.19 -9.19 14.19
C VAL A 218 -18.41 -9.14 13.27
N PRO A 219 -19.62 -9.54 13.72
CA PRO A 219 -20.85 -9.21 13.01
C PRO A 219 -20.97 -7.70 12.77
N GLY A 220 -21.30 -7.29 11.54
CA GLY A 220 -21.29 -5.89 11.12
C GLY A 220 -19.90 -5.34 10.78
N GLY A 221 -18.83 -6.14 10.87
CA GLY A 221 -17.47 -5.75 10.49
C GLY A 221 -17.27 -5.66 8.98
N TYR A 222 -16.18 -5.04 8.57
CA TYR A 222 -15.93 -4.66 7.18
C TYR A 222 -14.66 -5.30 6.61
N LEU A 223 -14.73 -5.66 5.33
CA LEU A 223 -13.60 -6.14 4.53
C LEU A 223 -13.38 -5.16 3.37
N ALA A 224 -12.20 -4.53 3.32
CA ALA A 224 -11.79 -3.67 2.21
C ALA A 224 -10.81 -4.40 1.29
N ILE A 225 -11.08 -4.42 -0.03
CA ILE A 225 -10.26 -5.14 -1.00
C ILE A 225 -9.91 -4.22 -2.17
N HIS A 226 -8.63 -4.19 -2.56
CA HIS A 226 -8.15 -3.48 -3.72
C HIS A 226 -8.08 -4.41 -4.93
N LEU A 227 -8.89 -4.15 -5.97
CA LEU A 227 -8.98 -4.95 -7.18
C LEU A 227 -8.67 -4.15 -8.44
N ILE A 228 -8.36 -4.84 -9.54
CA ILE A 228 -8.21 -4.27 -10.88
C ILE A 228 -9.28 -4.81 -11.84
N ASN A 229 -9.67 -3.98 -12.79
CA ASN A 229 -10.29 -4.48 -14.02
C ASN A 229 -9.16 -4.99 -14.92
N VAL A 230 -9.03 -6.30 -15.02
CA VAL A 230 -7.87 -6.97 -15.60
C VAL A 230 -7.65 -6.56 -17.05
N GLY A 231 -8.70 -6.63 -17.89
CA GLY A 231 -8.59 -6.28 -19.30
C GLY A 231 -8.16 -4.83 -19.52
N GLY A 232 -8.90 -3.87 -18.97
CA GLY A 232 -8.57 -2.46 -19.11
C GLY A 232 -7.24 -2.07 -18.46
N TYR A 233 -6.86 -2.74 -17.36
CA TYR A 233 -5.59 -2.51 -16.69
C TYR A 233 -4.41 -2.88 -17.59
N TYR A 234 -4.43 -4.07 -18.23
CA TYR A 234 -3.36 -4.51 -19.13
C TYR A 234 -3.28 -3.69 -20.41
N ASP A 235 -4.40 -3.40 -21.03
CA ASP A 235 -4.44 -2.54 -22.21
C ASP A 235 -3.78 -1.18 -21.91
N SER A 236 -4.06 -0.61 -20.74
CA SER A 236 -3.43 0.63 -20.30
C SER A 236 -1.92 0.52 -20.11
N GLN A 237 -1.40 -0.65 -19.67
CA GLN A 237 0.05 -0.87 -19.49
C GLN A 237 0.79 -0.96 -20.84
N VAL A 238 0.20 -1.58 -21.84
CA VAL A 238 0.77 -1.66 -23.20
C VAL A 238 0.79 -0.30 -23.86
N MET A 239 -0.25 0.51 -23.70
CA MET A 239 -0.35 1.86 -24.27
C MET A 239 0.61 2.84 -23.61
N THR A 240 0.76 2.79 -22.29
CA THR A 240 1.56 3.76 -21.54
C THR A 240 3.06 3.66 -21.77
N ALA A 241 3.59 2.53 -22.21
CA ALA A 241 5.01 2.44 -22.61
C ALA A 241 5.32 3.35 -23.83
N LYS A 242 4.34 3.62 -24.71
CA LYS A 242 4.47 4.51 -25.86
C LYS A 242 4.09 5.97 -25.55
N GLU A 243 3.18 6.20 -24.62
CA GLU A 243 2.53 7.51 -24.39
C GLU A 243 2.98 8.24 -23.14
N ARG A 244 3.79 7.65 -22.24
CA ARG A 244 4.33 8.34 -21.06
C ARG A 244 5.39 9.40 -21.41
N ARG A 245 5.13 10.21 -22.44
CA ARG A 245 5.77 11.51 -22.60
C ARG A 245 5.05 12.55 -21.75
N PHE A 246 4.99 12.33 -20.43
CA PHE A 246 4.72 13.46 -19.55
C PHE A 246 5.80 14.50 -19.77
N SER A 247 5.38 15.74 -20.01
CA SER A 247 6.27 16.86 -20.17
C SER A 247 7.35 16.81 -19.09
N PRO A 248 8.65 16.82 -19.47
CA PRO A 248 9.77 16.83 -18.52
C PRO A 248 9.70 17.96 -17.49
N THR A 249 8.88 18.97 -17.77
CA THR A 249 8.69 20.16 -16.94
C THR A 249 7.85 19.86 -15.69
N ILE A 250 6.84 18.99 -15.79
CA ILE A 250 5.95 18.68 -14.66
C ILE A 250 6.61 17.68 -13.68
N SER A 251 7.39 16.73 -14.20
CA SER A 251 8.11 15.79 -13.32
C SER A 251 9.22 16.47 -12.52
N LYS A 252 9.85 17.53 -13.04
CA LYS A 252 10.85 18.32 -12.33
C LYS A 252 10.26 19.21 -11.22
N LEU A 253 8.98 19.62 -11.36
CA LEU A 253 8.34 20.52 -10.40
C LEU A 253 8.05 19.83 -9.05
N PHE A 254 7.97 18.50 -9.03
CA PHE A 254 7.60 17.75 -7.85
C PHE A 254 8.71 16.84 -7.29
N ASP A 255 9.88 16.82 -7.92
CA ASP A 255 11.07 16.06 -7.50
C ASP A 255 10.75 14.62 -7.03
N ARG A 256 9.76 13.98 -7.67
CA ARG A 256 9.26 12.67 -7.32
C ARG A 256 9.45 11.69 -8.46
N PRO A 257 10.01 10.51 -8.21
CA PRO A 257 10.08 9.48 -9.23
C PRO A 257 8.67 9.13 -9.73
N PRO A 258 8.51 8.76 -11.01
CA PRO A 258 7.24 8.28 -11.52
C PRO A 258 6.72 7.12 -10.67
N LEU A 259 5.41 7.05 -10.48
CA LEU A 259 4.76 5.93 -9.81
C LEU A 259 5.17 4.64 -10.51
N VAL A 260 5.79 3.74 -9.76
CA VAL A 260 5.99 2.37 -10.19
C VAL A 260 4.65 1.67 -10.09
N ASN A 261 4.26 1.00 -11.16
CA ASN A 261 3.03 0.25 -11.18
C ASN A 261 3.30 -1.16 -10.65
N PRO A 262 2.68 -1.57 -9.53
CA PRO A 262 2.98 -2.86 -8.90
C PRO A 262 2.75 -4.10 -9.78
N LEU A 263 1.86 -3.99 -10.77
CA LEU A 263 1.56 -5.03 -11.74
C LEU A 263 1.73 -4.47 -13.16
N GLY A 264 2.90 -3.93 -13.50
CA GLY A 264 3.05 -3.27 -14.78
C GLY A 264 4.45 -3.24 -15.34
N ASN A 265 4.54 -2.77 -16.58
CA ASN A 265 5.81 -2.47 -17.21
C ASN A 265 6.35 -1.15 -16.65
N ASN A 266 7.56 -1.17 -16.12
CA ASN A 266 8.22 0.00 -15.56
C ASN A 266 9.65 0.13 -16.08
N ASP A 267 10.11 1.39 -16.19
CA ASP A 267 11.50 1.77 -16.40
C ASP A 267 11.75 3.04 -15.58
N SER A 268 12.36 2.91 -14.43
CA SER A 268 12.44 3.96 -13.42
C SER A 268 13.75 3.93 -12.66
N VAL A 269 14.05 4.99 -11.94
CA VAL A 269 15.18 5.07 -11.01
C VAL A 269 14.64 5.10 -9.60
N VAL A 270 15.09 4.17 -8.76
CA VAL A 270 14.70 4.08 -7.35
C VAL A 270 15.97 4.06 -6.52
N GLY A 271 16.24 5.17 -5.82
CA GLY A 271 17.48 5.34 -5.09
C GLY A 271 18.72 5.13 -5.98
N ASN A 272 19.56 4.18 -5.62
CA ASN A 272 20.77 3.82 -6.37
C ASN A 272 20.54 2.79 -7.48
N TYR A 273 19.30 2.40 -7.75
CA TYR A 273 18.99 1.33 -8.70
C TYR A 273 18.24 1.85 -9.92
N LEU A 274 18.59 1.30 -11.09
CA LEU A 274 17.72 1.32 -12.27
C LEU A 274 16.75 0.15 -12.10
N TYR A 275 15.47 0.45 -12.04
CA TYR A 275 14.40 -0.53 -11.89
C TYR A 275 13.68 -0.73 -13.20
N LYS A 276 13.59 -1.97 -13.62
CA LYS A 276 12.77 -2.37 -14.76
C LYS A 276 11.86 -3.51 -14.36
N SER A 277 10.61 -3.45 -14.79
CA SER A 277 9.69 -4.58 -14.68
C SER A 277 8.94 -4.80 -15.98
N ASN A 278 8.64 -6.05 -16.24
CA ASN A 278 7.78 -6.47 -17.34
C ASN A 278 6.77 -7.49 -16.82
N ILE A 279 5.55 -7.39 -17.32
CA ILE A 279 4.52 -8.39 -17.08
C ILE A 279 4.31 -9.24 -18.33
N ARG A 280 4.06 -10.53 -18.12
CA ARG A 280 3.78 -11.49 -19.17
C ARG A 280 2.57 -12.33 -18.75
N MET A 281 1.59 -12.44 -19.62
CA MET A 281 0.49 -13.38 -19.40
C MET A 281 1.02 -14.81 -19.58
N ASN A 282 0.62 -15.70 -18.69
CA ASN A 282 0.96 -17.10 -18.81
C ASN A 282 0.19 -17.72 -20.00
N THR A 283 0.89 -18.51 -20.81
CA THR A 283 0.30 -19.09 -22.03
C THR A 283 -0.69 -20.22 -21.71
N TYR A 284 -0.54 -20.85 -20.55
CA TYR A 284 -1.32 -22.03 -20.16
C TYR A 284 -2.42 -21.71 -19.14
N ASP A 285 -2.27 -20.61 -18.39
CA ASP A 285 -3.24 -20.14 -17.40
C ASP A 285 -3.51 -18.65 -17.68
N PRO A 286 -4.65 -18.32 -18.33
CA PRO A 286 -4.96 -16.95 -18.71
C PRO A 286 -5.21 -16.03 -17.49
N ASP A 287 -5.49 -16.61 -16.33
CA ASP A 287 -5.66 -15.88 -15.08
C ASP A 287 -4.34 -15.67 -14.34
N MET A 288 -3.22 -16.16 -14.88
CA MET A 288 -1.90 -16.00 -14.26
C MET A 288 -1.02 -15.04 -15.04
N ILE A 289 -0.36 -14.15 -14.30
CA ILE A 289 0.65 -13.21 -14.80
C ILE A 289 1.96 -13.46 -14.11
N GLU A 290 3.00 -13.50 -14.90
CA GLU A 290 4.37 -13.48 -14.43
C GLU A 290 4.90 -12.04 -14.51
N MET A 291 5.37 -11.51 -13.40
CA MET A 291 6.05 -10.22 -13.32
C MET A 291 7.54 -10.44 -13.12
N TYR A 292 8.31 -9.94 -14.06
CA TYR A 292 9.78 -9.95 -14.01
C TYR A 292 10.29 -8.60 -13.60
N GLU A 293 11.09 -8.54 -12.55
CA GLU A 293 11.69 -7.34 -12.02
C GLU A 293 13.22 -7.43 -12.09
N VAL A 294 13.87 -6.35 -12.52
CA VAL A 294 15.32 -6.23 -12.59
C VAL A 294 15.75 -4.94 -11.93
N PHE A 295 16.60 -5.06 -10.94
CA PHE A 295 17.24 -3.93 -10.27
C PHE A 295 18.72 -3.91 -10.64
N THR A 296 19.20 -2.85 -11.27
CA THR A 296 20.61 -2.69 -11.60
C THR A 296 21.22 -1.58 -10.73
N ASN A 297 22.19 -1.94 -9.93
CA ASN A 297 22.92 -0.96 -9.11
C ASN A 297 23.73 -0.01 -10.02
N LYS A 298 23.46 1.29 -9.94
CA LYS A 298 24.08 2.31 -10.80
C LYS A 298 25.58 2.46 -10.59
N LYS A 299 26.10 2.07 -9.41
CA LYS A 299 27.52 2.22 -9.07
C LYS A 299 28.32 0.97 -9.46
N THR A 300 27.78 -0.21 -9.18
CA THR A 300 28.50 -1.48 -9.38
C THR A 300 28.12 -2.20 -10.68
N GLY A 301 26.94 -1.91 -11.22
CA GLY A 301 26.39 -2.63 -12.38
C GLY A 301 25.74 -3.96 -12.01
N ASN A 302 25.78 -4.37 -10.75
CA ASN A 302 25.21 -5.64 -10.28
C ASN A 302 23.70 -5.65 -10.42
N LYS A 303 23.15 -6.82 -10.75
CA LYS A 303 21.72 -7.00 -11.00
C LYS A 303 21.08 -7.94 -10.01
N TYR A 304 19.89 -7.56 -9.57
CA TYR A 304 18.98 -8.38 -8.78
C TYR A 304 17.75 -8.65 -9.62
N ASN A 305 17.39 -9.91 -9.79
CA ASN A 305 16.24 -10.33 -10.57
C ASN A 305 15.20 -10.95 -9.64
N LYS A 306 13.93 -10.67 -9.92
CA LYS A 306 12.81 -11.25 -9.18
C LYS A 306 11.70 -11.60 -10.14
N THR A 307 11.13 -12.79 -9.97
CA THR A 307 9.91 -13.22 -10.68
C THR A 307 8.81 -13.43 -9.67
N THR A 308 7.64 -12.88 -9.92
CA THR A 308 6.47 -13.05 -9.07
C THR A 308 5.28 -13.48 -9.93
N ASN A 309 4.56 -14.49 -9.49
CA ASN A 309 3.32 -14.94 -10.10
C ASN A 309 2.13 -14.28 -9.42
N PHE A 310 1.21 -13.74 -10.21
CA PHE A 310 -0.05 -13.20 -9.76
C PHE A 310 -1.21 -13.92 -10.42
N TYR A 311 -2.21 -14.26 -9.63
CA TYR A 311 -3.43 -14.92 -10.09
C TYR A 311 -4.53 -13.86 -10.20
N THR A 312 -4.78 -13.42 -11.44
CA THR A 312 -5.60 -12.24 -11.75
C THR A 312 -6.87 -12.59 -12.51
N PRO A 313 -7.78 -13.40 -11.94
CA PRO A 313 -9.11 -13.57 -12.53
C PRO A 313 -9.85 -12.24 -12.54
N ASP A 314 -10.94 -12.20 -13.31
CA ASP A 314 -11.79 -11.02 -13.31
C ASP A 314 -12.29 -10.68 -11.88
N GLN A 315 -12.44 -9.39 -11.60
CA GLN A 315 -12.88 -8.91 -10.28
C GLN A 315 -14.25 -9.51 -9.86
N SER A 316 -15.13 -9.81 -10.82
CA SER A 316 -16.42 -10.45 -10.53
C SER A 316 -16.25 -11.84 -9.94
N VAL A 317 -15.24 -12.60 -10.35
CA VAL A 317 -14.91 -13.91 -9.77
C VAL A 317 -14.51 -13.75 -8.30
N ILE A 318 -13.59 -12.82 -8.02
CA ILE A 318 -13.10 -12.56 -6.64
C ILE A 318 -14.26 -12.10 -5.75
N LEU A 319 -15.13 -11.22 -6.26
CA LEU A 319 -16.29 -10.75 -5.51
C LEU A 319 -17.34 -11.84 -5.28
N SER A 320 -17.50 -12.78 -6.24
CA SER A 320 -18.36 -13.95 -6.06
C SER A 320 -17.81 -14.89 -4.99
N GLU A 321 -16.49 -15.16 -4.99
CA GLU A 321 -15.82 -15.95 -3.94
C GLU A 321 -16.07 -15.35 -2.54
N ALA A 322 -15.96 -14.03 -2.40
CA ALA A 322 -16.23 -13.34 -1.14
C ALA A 322 -17.71 -13.43 -0.74
N LYS A 323 -18.62 -13.27 -1.71
CA LYS A 323 -20.07 -13.41 -1.49
C LYS A 323 -20.44 -14.81 -1.03
N ASP A 324 -19.85 -15.85 -1.62
CA ASP A 324 -20.09 -17.25 -1.25
C ASP A 324 -19.62 -17.55 0.18
N CYS A 325 -18.65 -16.76 0.71
CA CYS A 325 -18.24 -16.80 2.12
C CYS A 325 -19.13 -15.96 3.05
N GLY A 326 -20.20 -15.33 2.54
CA GLY A 326 -21.19 -14.60 3.33
C GLY A 326 -21.03 -13.08 3.33
N PHE A 327 -20.06 -12.52 2.62
CA PHE A 327 -19.91 -11.07 2.51
C PHE A 327 -20.95 -10.44 1.59
N ASN A 328 -21.43 -9.26 1.97
CA ASN A 328 -22.25 -8.40 1.12
C ASN A 328 -21.48 -7.15 0.70
N MET A 329 -21.74 -6.67 -0.54
CA MET A 329 -21.10 -5.45 -1.02
C MET A 329 -21.76 -4.21 -0.41
N LEU A 330 -20.94 -3.32 0.18
CA LEU A 330 -21.38 -2.04 0.71
C LEU A 330 -21.09 -0.89 -0.28
N ALA A 331 -19.89 -0.87 -0.86
CA ALA A 331 -19.46 0.20 -1.75
C ALA A 331 -18.36 -0.24 -2.71
N GLN A 332 -18.28 0.49 -3.83
CA GLN A 332 -17.21 0.40 -4.83
C GLN A 332 -16.72 1.81 -5.13
N TYR A 333 -15.41 2.00 -5.13
CA TYR A 333 -14.76 3.26 -5.49
C TYR A 333 -13.79 3.06 -6.64
N ASN A 334 -13.93 3.88 -7.69
CA ASN A 334 -12.97 3.93 -8.77
C ASN A 334 -11.80 4.83 -8.36
N LEU A 335 -10.57 4.31 -8.41
CA LEU A 335 -9.36 5.02 -7.99
C LEU A 335 -8.72 5.84 -9.13
N MET A 336 -9.42 6.00 -10.27
CA MET A 336 -8.92 6.76 -11.44
C MET A 336 -8.54 8.20 -11.09
N SER A 337 -9.29 8.86 -10.20
CA SER A 337 -9.00 10.22 -9.73
C SER A 337 -7.64 10.38 -9.05
N ASN A 338 -7.03 9.27 -8.62
CA ASN A 338 -5.72 9.22 -7.98
C ASN A 338 -4.63 8.68 -8.89
N ASN A 339 -4.78 8.81 -10.21
CA ASN A 339 -3.86 8.25 -11.19
C ASN A 339 -3.68 6.72 -11.11
N LYS A 340 -4.70 6.01 -10.62
CA LYS A 340 -4.78 4.54 -10.60
C LYS A 340 -5.88 4.07 -11.56
N PRO A 341 -5.69 4.14 -12.89
CA PRO A 341 -6.70 3.73 -13.86
C PRO A 341 -7.00 2.23 -13.72
N TYR A 342 -8.27 1.88 -13.92
CA TYR A 342 -8.75 0.49 -13.83
C TYR A 342 -8.54 -0.18 -12.48
N GLN A 343 -8.31 0.59 -11.43
CA GLN A 343 -8.20 0.12 -10.06
C GLN A 343 -9.43 0.53 -9.26
N PHE A 344 -9.87 -0.37 -8.40
CA PHE A 344 -11.09 -0.21 -7.62
C PHE A 344 -10.87 -0.65 -6.18
N LEU A 345 -11.44 0.10 -5.26
CA LEU A 345 -11.55 -0.29 -3.87
C LEU A 345 -12.98 -0.75 -3.60
N TYR A 346 -13.12 -1.98 -3.16
CA TYR A 346 -14.39 -2.56 -2.73
C TYR A 346 -14.46 -2.61 -1.20
N ILE A 347 -15.59 -2.22 -0.65
CA ILE A 347 -15.88 -2.36 0.78
C ILE A 347 -17.05 -3.33 0.89
N LEU A 348 -16.78 -4.45 1.52
CA LEU A 348 -17.71 -5.51 1.82
C LEU A 348 -18.00 -5.50 3.33
N TYR A 349 -19.10 -6.12 3.75
CA TYR A 349 -19.41 -6.25 5.17
C TYR A 349 -19.92 -7.65 5.50
N LYS A 350 -19.62 -8.10 6.72
CA LYS A 350 -20.22 -9.26 7.33
C LYS A 350 -21.57 -8.83 7.93
N PRO A 351 -22.71 -9.44 7.56
CA PRO A 351 -24.00 -9.09 8.14
C PRO A 351 -23.97 -9.15 9.68
N ALA A 352 -24.65 -8.21 10.31
CA ALA A 352 -25.00 -8.32 11.73
C ALA A 352 -26.22 -9.23 11.81
N ASN A 353 -26.07 -10.41 12.33
CA ASN A 353 -27.19 -11.34 12.52
C ASN A 353 -28.17 -10.82 13.58
#